data_3e5c0c2f9d616516e6828debd1ef8a8e
#
_entry.id   3e5c0c2f9d616516e6828debd1ef8a8e
#
_cell.length_a   1.000
_cell.length_b   1.000
_cell.length_c   1.000
_cell.angle_alpha   90.00
_cell.angle_beta   90.00
_cell.angle_gamma   90.00
#
_symmetry.space_group_name_H-M   'P 1'
#
loop_
_entity.id
_entity.type
_entity.pdbx_description
1 polymer ?
#
loop_
_entity_poly.entity_id
_entity_poly.type
_entity_poly.pdbx_seq_one_letter_code
_entity_poly.pdbx_strand_id
1 'polypeptide(L)'
;MFGKTRFDRYEIEFICPGVFYMEDYNNDSMYLVEGKEKALLIDTGLGGGNVRKMAESLTSLPVELAVTHAHIDHLLSGDVFEKYYMSKKDVPLLPRLNDGTGKNFTEKDVIDIKDGDVIDLGGGVKIEVAEVEGHTPGSVVFIDRAHKCMFTGDAFGLWMQVPLARPISEYKAA
;
A
#
# COMPACT_ATOMS: atom_id res chain seq x y z
N MET A 1 -1.49 8.36 -24.91
CA MET A 1 -2.45 7.45 -24.26
C MET A 1 -1.64 6.21 -23.89
N PHE A 2 -1.31 6.04 -22.63
CA PHE A 2 -0.57 4.88 -22.15
C PHE A 2 -1.55 3.70 -22.14
N GLY A 3 -1.17 2.57 -22.77
CA GLY A 3 -2.05 1.41 -22.90
C GLY A 3 -2.21 0.69 -21.56
N LYS A 4 -3.44 0.26 -21.24
CA LYS A 4 -3.67 -0.69 -20.15
C LYS A 4 -3.13 -2.06 -20.57
N THR A 5 -2.34 -2.69 -19.70
CA THR A 5 -1.85 -4.05 -19.88
C THR A 5 -2.50 -4.92 -18.81
N ARG A 6 -2.67 -6.21 -19.09
CA ARG A 6 -3.26 -7.16 -18.14
C ARG A 6 -2.25 -8.23 -17.77
N PHE A 7 -2.14 -8.50 -16.47
CA PHE A 7 -1.39 -9.63 -15.93
C PHE A 7 -2.30 -10.42 -15.00
N ASP A 8 -2.68 -11.64 -15.39
CA ASP A 8 -3.63 -12.50 -14.67
C ASP A 8 -4.94 -11.75 -14.37
N ARG A 9 -5.20 -11.41 -13.13
CA ARG A 9 -6.40 -10.70 -12.66
C ARG A 9 -6.18 -9.22 -12.39
N TYR A 10 -5.02 -8.68 -12.76
CA TYR A 10 -4.66 -7.29 -12.53
C TYR A 10 -4.69 -6.50 -13.84
N GLU A 11 -5.31 -5.34 -13.80
CA GLU A 11 -5.14 -4.32 -14.83
C GLU A 11 -3.98 -3.42 -14.42
N ILE A 12 -3.07 -3.15 -15.35
CA ILE A 12 -1.84 -2.41 -15.09
C ILE A 12 -1.82 -1.19 -15.99
N GLU A 13 -1.56 -0.03 -15.40
CA GLU A 13 -1.40 1.23 -16.10
C GLU A 13 -0.07 1.88 -15.73
N PHE A 14 0.66 2.35 -16.74
CA PHE A 14 1.88 3.11 -16.54
C PHE A 14 1.53 4.57 -16.24
N ILE A 15 1.92 5.07 -15.07
CA ILE A 15 1.64 6.46 -14.66
C ILE A 15 2.73 7.41 -15.14
N CYS A 16 3.99 7.11 -14.79
CA CYS A 16 5.19 7.83 -15.22
C CYS A 16 6.41 6.89 -15.07
N PRO A 17 7.58 7.25 -15.62
CA PRO A 17 8.78 6.42 -15.47
C PRO A 17 9.03 6.06 -14.01
N GLY A 18 9.01 4.75 -13.70
CA GLY A 18 9.20 4.21 -12.36
C GLY A 18 7.93 4.12 -11.49
N VAL A 19 6.75 4.49 -12.00
CA VAL A 19 5.50 4.37 -11.24
C VAL A 19 4.42 3.67 -12.06
N PHE A 20 3.90 2.57 -11.51
CA PHE A 20 2.80 1.79 -12.08
C PHE A 20 1.60 1.81 -11.14
N TYR A 21 0.41 1.95 -11.71
CA TYR A 21 -0.87 1.70 -11.05
C TYR A 21 -1.33 0.30 -11.41
N MET A 22 -1.85 -0.41 -10.44
CA MET A 22 -2.48 -1.70 -10.65
C MET A 22 -3.84 -1.71 -9.96
N GLU A 23 -4.77 -2.44 -10.55
CA GLU A 23 -6.12 -2.62 -10.04
C GLU A 23 -6.49 -4.09 -10.13
N ASP A 24 -7.04 -4.65 -9.07
CA ASP A 24 -7.57 -6.01 -9.11
C ASP A 24 -9.02 -6.04 -9.61
N TYR A 25 -9.61 -7.23 -9.69
CA TYR A 25 -10.98 -7.41 -10.20
C TYR A 25 -12.08 -6.83 -9.29
N ASN A 26 -11.74 -6.41 -8.07
CA ASN A 26 -12.64 -5.71 -7.15
C ASN A 26 -12.52 -4.18 -7.24
N ASN A 27 -11.63 -3.69 -8.10
CA ASN A 27 -11.23 -2.29 -8.26
C ASN A 27 -10.41 -1.77 -7.06
N ASP A 28 -9.69 -2.66 -6.36
CA ASP A 28 -8.77 -2.25 -5.32
C ASP A 28 -7.46 -1.76 -5.95
N SER A 29 -7.01 -0.61 -5.52
CA SER A 29 -5.87 0.10 -6.09
C SER A 29 -4.56 -0.27 -5.41
N MET A 30 -3.54 -0.52 -6.22
CA MET A 30 -2.16 -0.80 -5.78
C MET A 30 -1.19 -0.01 -6.64
N TYR A 31 0.00 0.22 -6.10
CA TYR A 31 1.04 0.96 -6.83
C TYR A 31 2.39 0.28 -6.70
N LEU A 32 3.20 0.31 -7.76
CA LEU A 32 4.60 -0.08 -7.71
C LEU A 32 5.45 1.14 -8.01
N VAL A 33 6.39 1.46 -7.11
CA VAL A 33 7.34 2.55 -7.27
C VAL A 33 8.74 1.98 -7.36
N GLU A 34 9.45 2.27 -8.45
CA GLU A 34 10.82 1.83 -8.67
C GLU A 34 11.82 2.89 -8.20
N GLY A 35 12.79 2.48 -7.41
CA GLY A 35 14.02 3.22 -7.21
C GLY A 35 15.14 2.68 -8.11
N LYS A 36 16.37 2.80 -7.66
CA LYS A 36 17.54 2.23 -8.34
C LYS A 36 17.98 0.90 -7.72
N GLU A 37 17.66 0.66 -6.46
CA GLU A 37 18.13 -0.50 -5.70
C GLU A 37 17.00 -1.49 -5.40
N LYS A 38 15.79 -1.00 -5.22
CA LYS A 38 14.58 -1.79 -4.95
C LYS A 38 13.33 -1.07 -5.43
N ALA A 39 12.25 -1.82 -5.53
CA ALA A 39 10.92 -1.32 -5.79
C ALA A 39 10.02 -1.51 -4.56
N LEU A 40 9.05 -0.64 -4.38
CA LEU A 40 8.06 -0.70 -3.32
C LEU A 40 6.67 -0.93 -3.92
N LEU A 41 6.07 -2.06 -3.57
CA LEU A 41 4.64 -2.28 -3.79
C LEU A 41 3.87 -1.60 -2.65
N ILE A 42 2.88 -0.81 -2.97
CA ILE A 42 2.01 -0.13 -2.01
C ILE A 42 0.61 -0.73 -2.14
N ASP A 43 0.15 -1.35 -1.05
CA ASP A 43 -1.09 -2.12 -0.91
C ASP A 43 -1.15 -3.38 -1.82
N THR A 44 -2.13 -4.26 -1.59
CA THR A 44 -2.16 -5.59 -2.22
C THR A 44 -3.53 -6.01 -2.77
N GLY A 45 -4.57 -5.23 -2.56
CA GLY A 45 -5.95 -5.56 -2.93
C GLY A 45 -6.51 -6.78 -2.18
N LEU A 46 -7.72 -7.17 -2.55
CA LEU A 46 -8.37 -8.41 -2.10
C LEU A 46 -7.79 -9.66 -2.78
N GLY A 47 -7.02 -9.47 -3.85
CA GLY A 47 -6.28 -10.54 -4.49
C GLY A 47 -7.04 -11.32 -5.56
N GLY A 48 -6.85 -12.63 -5.57
CA GLY A 48 -7.32 -13.51 -6.63
C GLY A 48 -6.20 -13.92 -7.59
N GLY A 49 -4.99 -13.36 -7.41
CA GLY A 49 -3.74 -13.71 -8.08
C GLY A 49 -2.57 -13.62 -7.10
N ASN A 50 -1.37 -13.81 -7.60
CA ASN A 50 -0.15 -13.60 -6.83
C ASN A 50 0.37 -12.18 -7.07
N VAL A 51 0.07 -11.26 -6.15
CA VAL A 51 0.44 -9.84 -6.26
C VAL A 51 1.95 -9.64 -6.34
N ARG A 52 2.74 -10.47 -5.64
CA ARG A 52 4.21 -10.40 -5.69
C ARG A 52 4.72 -10.75 -7.09
N LYS A 53 4.24 -11.86 -7.68
CA LYS A 53 4.61 -12.23 -9.06
C LYS A 53 4.20 -11.17 -10.08
N MET A 54 3.05 -10.55 -9.87
CA MET A 54 2.61 -9.44 -10.72
C MET A 54 3.59 -8.27 -10.60
N ALA A 55 3.93 -7.81 -9.40
CA ALA A 55 4.89 -6.73 -9.20
C ALA A 55 6.29 -7.10 -9.76
N GLU A 56 6.79 -8.31 -9.51
CA GLU A 56 8.05 -8.82 -10.06
C GLU A 56 8.07 -8.97 -11.60
N SER A 57 6.91 -9.00 -12.25
CA SER A 57 6.82 -8.99 -13.72
C SER A 57 7.05 -7.60 -14.32
N LEU A 58 6.92 -6.55 -13.51
CA LEU A 58 7.07 -5.14 -13.93
C LEU A 58 8.47 -4.60 -13.70
N THR A 59 9.26 -5.24 -12.81
CA THR A 59 10.60 -4.78 -12.44
C THR A 59 11.55 -5.96 -12.27
N SER A 60 12.83 -5.71 -12.49
CA SER A 60 13.90 -6.68 -12.16
C SER A 60 14.50 -6.44 -10.76
N LEU A 61 14.02 -5.44 -10.05
CA LEU A 61 14.49 -5.07 -8.72
C LEU A 61 13.83 -5.94 -7.62
N PRO A 62 14.47 -6.11 -6.46
CA PRO A 62 13.82 -6.66 -5.29
C PRO A 62 12.56 -5.85 -4.93
N VAL A 63 11.44 -6.52 -4.70
CA VAL A 63 10.17 -5.88 -4.35
C VAL A 63 9.93 -6.02 -2.85
N GLU A 64 9.76 -4.88 -2.17
CA GLU A 64 9.29 -4.78 -0.79
C GLU A 64 7.82 -4.35 -0.78
N LEU A 65 7.10 -4.64 0.31
CA LEU A 65 5.70 -4.27 0.49
C LEU A 65 5.56 -3.18 1.56
N ALA A 66 4.76 -2.16 1.25
CA ALA A 66 4.25 -1.21 2.23
C ALA A 66 2.71 -1.19 2.18
N VAL A 67 2.07 -0.98 3.32
CA VAL A 67 0.61 -1.00 3.45
C VAL A 67 0.14 0.29 4.08
N THR A 68 -0.82 0.95 3.45
CA THR A 68 -1.37 2.21 3.94
C THR A 68 -2.13 2.04 5.24
N HIS A 69 -2.82 0.90 5.42
CA HIS A 69 -3.55 0.54 6.64
C HIS A 69 -3.99 -0.92 6.61
N ALA A 70 -4.38 -1.48 7.76
CA ALA A 70 -4.67 -2.92 7.92
C ALA A 70 -6.14 -3.28 7.62
N HIS A 71 -6.70 -2.84 6.50
CA HIS A 71 -7.97 -3.38 6.00
C HIS A 71 -7.74 -4.48 4.97
N ILE A 72 -8.78 -5.29 4.76
CA ILE A 72 -8.71 -6.51 3.97
C ILE A 72 -8.36 -6.24 2.50
N ASP A 73 -8.89 -5.19 1.94
CA ASP A 73 -8.68 -4.73 0.56
C ASP A 73 -7.32 -4.04 0.33
N HIS A 74 -6.52 -3.86 1.39
CA HIS A 74 -5.18 -3.31 1.31
C HIS A 74 -4.07 -4.31 1.68
N LEU A 75 -4.37 -5.32 2.49
CA LEU A 75 -3.35 -6.24 3.01
C LEU A 75 -3.58 -7.72 2.66
N LEU A 76 -4.78 -8.14 2.24
CA LEU A 76 -5.14 -9.58 2.17
C LEU A 76 -4.16 -10.40 1.32
N SER A 77 -3.65 -9.89 0.22
CA SER A 77 -2.68 -10.58 -0.64
C SER A 77 -1.22 -10.37 -0.21
N GLY A 78 -0.99 -9.69 0.90
CA GLY A 78 0.35 -9.42 1.45
C GLY A 78 1.04 -10.64 2.08
N ASP A 79 0.33 -11.73 2.31
CA ASP A 79 0.85 -12.97 2.90
C ASP A 79 1.94 -13.67 2.05
N VAL A 80 2.15 -13.24 0.83
CA VAL A 80 3.26 -13.69 -0.04
C VAL A 80 4.58 -12.97 0.26
N PHE A 81 4.56 -11.98 1.16
CA PHE A 81 5.74 -11.28 1.67
C PHE A 81 6.01 -11.69 3.12
N GLU A 82 7.28 -11.91 3.47
CA GLU A 82 7.67 -12.26 4.85
C GLU A 82 7.55 -11.06 5.80
N LYS A 83 7.76 -9.86 5.26
CA LYS A 83 7.73 -8.59 5.99
C LYS A 83 7.08 -7.52 5.15
N TYR A 84 6.44 -6.55 5.82
CA TYR A 84 5.88 -5.38 5.19
C TYR A 84 5.92 -4.16 6.12
N TYR A 85 6.08 -3.00 5.53
CA TYR A 85 6.00 -1.72 6.23
C TYR A 85 4.54 -1.40 6.52
N MET A 86 4.21 -1.15 7.77
CA MET A 86 2.88 -0.74 8.24
C MET A 86 3.00 -0.10 9.62
N SER A 87 2.14 0.84 9.95
CA SER A 87 2.09 1.37 11.31
C SER A 87 1.65 0.30 12.31
N LYS A 88 2.39 0.12 13.40
CA LYS A 88 2.02 -0.80 14.49
C LYS A 88 0.71 -0.41 15.20
N LYS A 89 0.24 0.81 15.03
CA LYS A 89 -1.08 1.22 15.53
C LYS A 89 -2.22 0.37 14.96
N ASP A 90 -2.01 -0.24 13.78
CA ASP A 90 -3.00 -1.12 13.12
C ASP A 90 -2.81 -2.62 13.44
N VAL A 91 -1.77 -3.01 14.16
CA VAL A 91 -1.58 -4.41 14.60
C VAL A 91 -2.83 -4.98 15.31
N PRO A 92 -3.57 -4.23 16.13
CA PRO A 92 -4.81 -4.72 16.74
C PRO A 92 -5.92 -5.10 15.74
N LEU A 93 -5.83 -4.68 14.47
CA LEU A 93 -6.80 -5.02 13.42
C LEU A 93 -6.50 -6.39 12.75
N LEU A 94 -5.25 -6.87 12.82
CA LEU A 94 -4.83 -8.11 12.16
C LEU A 94 -5.64 -9.36 12.54
N PRO A 95 -6.06 -9.57 13.80
CA PRO A 95 -6.92 -10.71 14.14
C PRO A 95 -8.23 -10.73 13.36
N ARG A 96 -8.86 -9.55 13.15
CA ARG A 96 -10.09 -9.44 12.36
C ARG A 96 -9.83 -9.72 10.88
N LEU A 97 -8.70 -9.30 10.35
CA LEU A 97 -8.30 -9.59 8.96
C LEU A 97 -8.04 -11.08 8.76
N ASN A 98 -7.44 -11.75 9.74
CA ASN A 98 -7.18 -13.19 9.70
C ASN A 98 -8.47 -14.03 9.79
N ASP A 99 -9.50 -13.52 10.48
CA ASP A 99 -10.74 -14.25 10.71
C ASP A 99 -11.47 -14.57 9.40
N GLY A 100 -11.74 -15.84 9.17
CA GLY A 100 -12.42 -16.35 7.97
C GLY A 100 -11.63 -16.27 6.65
N THR A 101 -10.43 -15.72 6.63
CA THR A 101 -9.61 -15.57 5.40
C THR A 101 -8.60 -16.69 5.19
N GLY A 102 -8.30 -17.45 6.24
CA GLY A 102 -7.23 -18.45 6.24
C GLY A 102 -5.82 -17.85 6.25
N LYS A 103 -5.69 -16.54 6.47
CA LYS A 103 -4.40 -15.84 6.60
C LYS A 103 -3.93 -15.84 8.05
N ASN A 104 -2.66 -15.50 8.26
CA ASN A 104 -2.05 -15.46 9.59
C ASN A 104 -1.06 -14.30 9.71
N PHE A 105 -1.55 -13.09 9.52
CA PHE A 105 -0.75 -11.88 9.72
C PHE A 105 -0.51 -11.64 11.22
N THR A 106 0.72 -11.32 11.57
CA THR A 106 1.13 -11.10 12.96
C THR A 106 1.98 -9.83 13.10
N GLU A 107 2.12 -9.31 14.31
CA GLU A 107 3.03 -8.20 14.58
C GLU A 107 4.48 -8.49 14.14
N LYS A 108 4.90 -9.76 14.12
CA LYS A 108 6.25 -10.13 13.72
C LYS A 108 6.53 -9.86 12.24
N ASP A 109 5.49 -9.77 11.42
CA ASP A 109 5.60 -9.53 9.99
C ASP A 109 5.71 -8.04 9.67
N VAL A 110 5.40 -7.18 10.66
CA VAL A 110 5.36 -5.73 10.54
C VAL A 110 6.74 -5.11 10.75
N ILE A 111 7.19 -4.34 9.78
CA ILE A 111 8.25 -3.34 9.93
C ILE A 111 7.55 -2.03 10.27
N ASP A 112 7.71 -1.58 11.52
CA ASP A 112 7.01 -0.40 12.01
C ASP A 112 7.42 0.88 11.29
N ILE A 113 6.44 1.64 10.85
CA ILE A 113 6.61 2.96 10.26
C ILE A 113 5.71 3.99 10.96
N LYS A 114 6.17 5.23 10.98
CA LYS A 114 5.49 6.34 11.64
C LYS A 114 5.76 7.65 10.89
N ASP A 115 5.12 8.70 11.31
CA ASP A 115 5.28 10.04 10.74
C ASP A 115 6.76 10.47 10.66
N GLY A 116 7.16 10.95 9.49
CA GLY A 116 8.52 11.39 9.18
C GLY A 116 9.51 10.29 8.82
N ASP A 117 9.14 9.01 8.89
CA ASP A 117 9.99 7.93 8.40
C ASP A 117 10.15 7.99 6.88
N VAL A 118 11.25 7.41 6.38
CA VAL A 118 11.59 7.40 4.95
C VAL A 118 12.03 6.02 4.53
N ILE A 119 11.38 5.48 3.51
CA ILE A 119 11.80 4.25 2.81
C ILE A 119 12.63 4.67 1.60
N ASP A 120 13.95 4.47 1.66
CA ASP A 120 14.86 4.79 0.54
C ASP A 120 14.88 3.65 -0.47
N LEU A 121 14.54 3.94 -1.72
CA LEU A 121 14.52 2.98 -2.82
C LEU A 121 15.80 3.06 -3.69
N GLY A 122 16.73 3.95 -3.35
CA GLY A 122 17.93 4.24 -4.13
C GLY A 122 17.69 5.19 -5.30
N GLY A 123 18.79 5.74 -5.82
CA GLY A 123 18.73 6.66 -6.98
C GLY A 123 18.06 8.01 -6.70
N GLY A 124 17.86 8.37 -5.44
CA GLY A 124 17.16 9.61 -5.05
C GLY A 124 15.64 9.45 -4.90
N VAL A 125 15.10 8.24 -5.12
CA VAL A 125 13.69 7.94 -4.88
C VAL A 125 13.52 7.57 -3.41
N LYS A 126 12.82 8.41 -2.68
CA LYS A 126 12.55 8.28 -1.25
C LYS A 126 11.06 8.42 -1.00
N ILE A 127 10.50 7.45 -0.32
CA ILE A 127 9.08 7.44 0.05
C ILE A 127 8.97 7.91 1.49
N GLU A 128 8.46 9.13 1.67
CA GLU A 128 8.20 9.71 2.97
C GLU A 128 6.87 9.16 3.52
N VAL A 129 6.83 8.92 4.81
CA VAL A 129 5.63 8.46 5.53
C VAL A 129 5.02 9.63 6.27
N ALA A 130 3.73 9.87 6.09
CA ALA A 130 2.96 10.79 6.90
C ALA A 130 1.76 10.06 7.54
N GLU A 131 1.62 10.19 8.86
CA GLU A 131 0.45 9.64 9.55
C GLU A 131 -0.80 10.48 9.28
N VAL A 132 -1.88 9.81 8.90
CA VAL A 132 -3.19 10.44 8.69
C VAL A 132 -4.23 9.61 9.44
N GLU A 133 -4.18 9.69 10.76
CA GLU A 133 -5.11 8.95 11.62
C GLU A 133 -6.56 9.38 11.35
N GLY A 134 -7.44 8.39 11.17
CA GLY A 134 -8.85 8.71 10.97
C GLY A 134 -9.65 7.54 10.45
N HIS A 135 -9.30 6.99 9.31
CA HIS A 135 -9.91 5.79 8.76
C HIS A 135 -9.54 4.56 9.62
N THR A 136 -8.25 4.39 9.91
CA THR A 136 -7.75 3.50 10.98
C THR A 136 -6.80 4.28 11.89
N PRO A 137 -6.48 3.76 13.10
CA PRO A 137 -5.49 4.36 13.98
C PRO A 137 -4.09 4.47 13.37
N GLY A 138 -3.76 3.53 12.47
CA GLY A 138 -2.45 3.42 11.82
C GLY A 138 -2.44 3.83 10.36
N SER A 139 -3.49 4.50 9.86
CA SER A 139 -3.50 4.99 8.49
C SER A 139 -2.32 5.93 8.21
N VAL A 140 -1.61 5.64 7.13
CA VAL A 140 -0.51 6.48 6.62
C VAL A 140 -0.72 6.80 5.15
N VAL A 141 -0.13 7.89 4.71
CA VAL A 141 0.05 8.19 3.30
C VAL A 141 1.54 8.11 2.96
N PHE A 142 1.84 7.65 1.75
CA PHE A 142 3.19 7.58 1.22
C PHE A 142 3.39 8.70 0.20
N ILE A 143 4.47 9.47 0.36
CA ILE A 143 4.75 10.65 -0.47
C ILE A 143 6.04 10.41 -1.23
N ASP A 144 5.94 10.41 -2.54
CA ASP A 144 7.06 10.31 -3.49
C ASP A 144 7.29 11.66 -4.17
N ARG A 145 8.27 12.41 -3.66
CA ARG A 145 8.58 13.73 -4.24
C ARG A 145 9.32 13.64 -5.57
N ALA A 146 10.05 12.55 -5.81
CA ALA A 146 10.79 12.38 -7.06
C ALA A 146 9.82 12.29 -8.25
N HIS A 147 8.73 11.54 -8.11
CA HIS A 147 7.71 11.38 -9.14
C HIS A 147 6.49 12.30 -8.94
N LYS A 148 6.45 13.10 -7.85
CA LYS A 148 5.33 13.98 -7.47
C LYS A 148 4.02 13.22 -7.27
N CYS A 149 4.10 12.04 -6.68
CA CYS A 149 2.98 11.17 -6.38
C CYS A 149 2.72 11.12 -4.87
N MET A 150 1.48 10.89 -4.50
CA MET A 150 1.06 10.60 -3.14
C MET A 150 0.07 9.43 -3.18
N PHE A 151 0.34 8.42 -2.35
CA PHE A 151 -0.47 7.21 -2.26
C PHE A 151 -1.22 7.25 -0.93
N THR A 152 -2.52 7.44 -0.99
CA THR A 152 -3.31 7.85 0.16
C THR A 152 -4.09 6.72 0.83
N GLY A 153 -4.17 5.55 0.19
CA GLY A 153 -5.14 4.56 0.61
C GLY A 153 -6.51 5.22 0.79
N ASP A 154 -7.20 4.89 1.85
CA ASP A 154 -8.54 5.38 2.16
C ASP A 154 -8.57 6.70 2.94
N ALA A 155 -7.41 7.30 3.22
CA ALA A 155 -7.32 8.51 4.05
C ALA A 155 -8.11 9.71 3.47
N PHE A 156 -8.24 9.78 2.14
CA PHE A 156 -8.95 10.84 1.42
C PHE A 156 -10.03 10.29 0.47
N GLY A 157 -10.75 9.25 0.90
CA GLY A 157 -11.76 8.57 0.08
C GLY A 157 -12.76 9.52 -0.57
N LEU A 158 -12.73 9.56 -1.92
CA LEU A 158 -13.61 10.44 -2.72
C LEU A 158 -14.88 9.74 -3.19
N TRP A 159 -14.95 8.41 -3.14
CA TRP A 159 -16.00 7.64 -3.82
C TRP A 159 -16.86 6.77 -2.90
N MET A 160 -16.42 6.50 -1.68
CA MET A 160 -17.20 5.76 -0.69
C MET A 160 -17.33 6.59 0.59
N GLN A 161 -18.47 6.46 1.26
CA GLN A 161 -18.60 6.89 2.65
C GLN A 161 -17.76 5.94 3.51
N VAL A 162 -16.44 6.16 3.52
CA VAL A 162 -15.55 5.40 4.36
C VAL A 162 -15.86 5.78 5.80
N PRO A 163 -16.24 4.83 6.67
CA PRO A 163 -16.45 5.13 8.07
C PRO A 163 -15.17 5.67 8.69
N LEU A 164 -15.20 6.91 9.13
CA LEU A 164 -14.07 7.53 9.80
C LEU A 164 -14.03 7.01 11.26
N ALA A 165 -12.86 6.55 11.69
CA ALA A 165 -12.65 6.17 13.09
C ALA A 165 -12.67 7.37 14.03
N ARG A 166 -12.47 8.59 13.48
CA ARG A 166 -12.50 9.86 14.20
C ARG A 166 -13.39 10.90 13.54
N PRO A 167 -13.96 11.85 14.30
CA PRO A 167 -14.68 12.98 13.73
C PRO A 167 -13.81 13.84 12.84
N ILE A 168 -14.37 14.39 11.75
CA ILE A 168 -13.65 15.30 10.81
C ILE A 168 -12.95 16.46 11.52
N SER A 169 -13.49 16.90 12.68
CA SER A 169 -12.87 17.96 13.47
C SER A 169 -11.46 17.64 13.99
N GLU A 170 -11.14 16.36 14.14
CA GLU A 170 -9.83 15.88 14.62
C GLU A 170 -8.78 15.79 13.49
N TYR A 171 -9.22 15.72 12.22
CA TYR A 171 -8.31 15.75 11.06
C TYR A 171 -7.63 17.12 10.81
N LYS A 172 -8.11 18.17 11.43
CA LYS A 172 -7.58 19.53 11.20
C LYS A 172 -6.32 19.83 12.00
N ALA A 173 -5.82 18.91 12.80
CA ALA A 173 -4.67 19.10 13.68
C ALA A 173 -3.38 18.40 13.19
N ALA A 174 -3.42 17.77 12.01
CA ALA A 174 -2.26 17.12 11.39
C ALA A 174 -1.58 18.02 10.35
#